data_d647e7a3b5a4e1ffc4d27047d7596185
#
_entry.id   d647e7a3b5a4e1ffc4d27047d7596185
#
_cell.length_a   1.000
_cell.length_b   1.000
_cell.length_c   1.000
_cell.angle_alpha   90.00
_cell.angle_beta   90.00
_cell.angle_gamma   90.00
#
_symmetry.space_group_name_H-M   'P 1'
#
loop_
_entity.id
_entity.type
_entity.pdbx_description
1 polymer ?
#
loop_
_entity_poly.entity_id
_entity_poly.type
_entity_poly.pdbx_seq_one_letter_code
_entity_poly.pdbx_strand_id
1 'polypeptide(L)'
;MGKKILIADDEPNIVVSLEFLMKQKGYIVRVVTNGEDALRAVGEFGPDLILLDVMMPRLSGYDVCQKVRENPSWAGIRIIMLSAKGRDVEVNKGMAVGADAYVTKPFATKDLIAQVAQMLGE
;
A
#
# COMPACT_ATOMS: atom_id res chain seq x y z
N MET A 1 -20.62 1.47 -3.65
CA MET A 1 -19.82 2.32 -2.75
C MET A 1 -18.34 2.06 -3.00
N GLY A 2 -17.58 3.11 -3.17
CA GLY A 2 -16.17 2.97 -3.47
C GLY A 2 -15.34 2.55 -2.26
N LYS A 3 -14.50 1.56 -2.43
CA LYS A 3 -13.51 1.22 -1.44
C LYS A 3 -12.44 2.31 -1.40
N LYS A 4 -11.79 2.47 -0.26
CA LYS A 4 -10.77 3.50 -0.05
C LYS A 4 -9.38 2.89 -0.16
N ILE A 5 -8.53 3.49 -0.99
CA ILE A 5 -7.15 3.05 -1.18
C ILE A 5 -6.21 4.19 -0.81
N LEU A 6 -5.27 3.88 0.08
CA LEU A 6 -4.18 4.79 0.42
C LEU A 6 -2.95 4.38 -0.39
N ILE A 7 -2.39 5.33 -1.14
CA ILE A 7 -1.15 5.11 -1.86
C ILE A 7 -0.04 5.85 -1.11
N ALA A 8 0.92 5.10 -0.60
CA ALA A 8 2.06 5.63 0.13
C ALA A 8 3.33 5.32 -0.65
N ASP A 9 3.82 6.29 -1.41
CA ASP A 9 4.98 6.13 -2.30
C ASP A 9 5.54 7.51 -2.60
N ASP A 10 6.87 7.66 -2.60
CA ASP A 10 7.51 8.93 -2.86
C ASP A 10 7.99 9.10 -4.30
N GLU A 11 7.72 8.16 -5.19
CA GLU A 11 8.08 8.26 -6.60
C GLU A 11 6.93 8.90 -7.39
N PRO A 12 7.10 10.15 -7.88
CA PRO A 12 5.98 10.88 -8.51
C PRO A 12 5.35 10.14 -9.69
N ASN A 13 6.17 9.49 -10.52
CA ASN A 13 5.65 8.79 -11.69
C ASN A 13 4.76 7.61 -11.31
N ILE A 14 5.16 6.88 -10.28
CA ILE A 14 4.38 5.74 -9.77
C ILE A 14 3.07 6.25 -9.18
N VAL A 15 3.15 7.28 -8.34
CA VAL A 15 1.98 7.85 -7.66
C VAL A 15 0.94 8.32 -8.65
N VAL A 16 1.35 9.09 -9.66
CA VAL A 16 0.42 9.64 -10.67
C VAL A 16 -0.28 8.51 -11.41
N SER A 17 0.47 7.50 -11.84
CA SER A 17 -0.09 6.36 -12.56
C SER A 17 -1.07 5.57 -11.71
N LEU A 18 -0.69 5.25 -10.49
CA LEU A 18 -1.54 4.45 -9.60
C LEU A 18 -2.80 5.20 -9.20
N GLU A 19 -2.67 6.49 -8.88
CA GLU A 19 -3.82 7.30 -8.51
C GLU A 19 -4.84 7.35 -9.64
N PHE A 20 -4.38 7.60 -10.86
CA PHE A 20 -5.25 7.63 -12.03
C PHE A 20 -5.97 6.29 -12.23
N LEU A 21 -5.22 5.20 -12.21
CA LEU A 21 -5.77 3.87 -12.47
C LEU A 21 -6.76 3.44 -11.40
N MET A 22 -6.47 3.72 -10.14
CA MET A 22 -7.36 3.33 -9.04
C MET A 22 -8.64 4.16 -9.05
N LYS A 23 -8.56 5.45 -9.33
CA LYS A 23 -9.75 6.31 -9.48
C LYS A 23 -10.60 5.86 -10.66
N GLN A 24 -9.96 5.44 -11.75
CA GLN A 24 -10.68 4.94 -12.93
C GLN A 24 -11.49 3.70 -12.61
N LYS A 25 -11.03 2.88 -11.67
CA LYS A 25 -11.75 1.69 -11.22
C LYS A 25 -12.84 1.99 -10.20
N GLY A 26 -13.02 3.25 -9.83
CA GLY A 26 -14.09 3.65 -8.91
C GLY A 26 -13.66 3.72 -7.44
N TYR A 27 -12.39 3.56 -7.14
CA TYR A 27 -11.89 3.65 -5.76
C TYR A 27 -11.74 5.11 -5.33
N ILE A 28 -11.89 5.34 -4.03
CA ILE A 28 -11.60 6.63 -3.42
C ILE A 28 -10.14 6.58 -2.99
N VAL A 29 -9.33 7.51 -3.48
CA VAL A 29 -7.87 7.44 -3.34
C VAL A 29 -7.32 8.63 -2.57
N ARG A 30 -6.41 8.35 -1.65
CA ARG A 30 -5.56 9.37 -1.03
C ARG A 30 -4.11 8.98 -1.25
N VAL A 31 -3.25 9.98 -1.47
CA VAL A 31 -1.82 9.79 -1.70
C VAL A 31 -1.03 10.47 -0.60
N VAL A 32 -0.02 9.78 -0.08
CA VAL A 32 0.98 10.32 0.83
C VAL A 32 2.37 9.91 0.35
N THR A 33 3.40 10.63 0.76
CA THR A 33 4.75 10.44 0.23
C THR A 33 5.79 10.10 1.28
N ASN A 34 5.39 9.88 2.51
CA ASN A 34 6.29 9.46 3.58
C ASN A 34 5.53 8.62 4.60
N GLY A 35 6.28 7.92 5.45
CA GLY A 35 5.69 6.99 6.40
C GLY A 35 4.90 7.64 7.53
N GLU A 36 5.30 8.83 7.99
CA GLU A 36 4.55 9.53 9.03
C GLU A 36 3.18 9.94 8.54
N ASP A 37 3.13 10.50 7.32
CA ASP A 37 1.86 10.89 6.72
C ASP A 37 1.00 9.66 6.41
N ALA A 38 1.63 8.53 6.08
CA ALA A 38 0.91 7.28 5.86
C ALA A 38 0.16 6.85 7.14
N LEU A 39 0.84 6.87 8.28
CA LEU A 39 0.19 6.50 9.54
C LEU A 39 -0.94 7.47 9.92
N ARG A 40 -0.72 8.75 9.71
CA ARG A 40 -1.75 9.76 9.97
C ARG A 40 -2.97 9.51 9.06
N ALA A 41 -2.72 9.23 7.78
CA ALA A 41 -3.79 8.98 6.83
C ALA A 41 -4.58 7.72 7.15
N VAL A 42 -3.93 6.69 7.70
CA VAL A 42 -4.65 5.48 8.12
C VAL A 42 -5.74 5.84 9.14
N GLY A 43 -5.40 6.68 10.12
CA GLY A 43 -6.36 7.10 11.13
C GLY A 43 -7.43 8.06 10.61
N GLU A 44 -7.06 8.96 9.69
CA GLU A 44 -7.97 10.00 9.19
C GLU A 44 -8.85 9.54 8.04
N PHE A 45 -8.27 8.80 7.11
CA PHE A 45 -8.92 8.40 5.87
C PHE A 45 -9.65 7.07 6.01
N GLY A 46 -9.13 6.17 6.82
CA GLY A 46 -9.72 4.85 7.01
C GLY A 46 -9.68 3.97 5.76
N PRO A 47 -8.47 3.73 5.20
CA PRO A 47 -8.39 2.96 3.95
C PRO A 47 -8.80 1.51 4.15
N ASP A 48 -9.33 0.91 3.09
CA ASP A 48 -9.59 -0.52 3.04
C ASP A 48 -8.32 -1.28 2.61
N LEU A 49 -7.46 -0.62 1.84
CA LEU A 49 -6.22 -1.19 1.34
C LEU A 49 -5.15 -0.11 1.24
N ILE A 50 -3.90 -0.48 1.53
CA ILE A 50 -2.74 0.40 1.39
C ILE A 50 -1.79 -0.19 0.36
N LEU A 51 -1.44 0.61 -0.65
CA LEU A 51 -0.31 0.32 -1.54
C LEU A 51 0.88 1.05 -0.94
N LEU A 52 1.84 0.30 -0.41
CA LEU A 52 2.85 0.81 0.51
C LEU A 52 4.26 0.54 -0.01
N ASP A 53 4.95 1.62 -0.39
CA ASP A 53 6.35 1.51 -0.81
C ASP A 53 7.23 1.16 0.39
N VAL A 54 8.18 0.26 0.18
CA VAL A 54 9.14 -0.14 1.21
C VAL A 54 10.07 1.02 1.58
N MET A 55 10.55 1.74 0.56
CA MET A 55 11.58 2.78 0.74
C MET A 55 10.95 4.17 0.70
N MET A 56 10.64 4.71 1.87
CA MET A 56 10.12 6.07 1.99
C MET A 56 10.89 6.84 3.07
N PRO A 57 10.93 8.20 2.95
CA PRO A 57 11.53 9.01 4.01
C PRO A 57 10.75 8.91 5.31
N ARG A 58 11.43 9.19 6.40
CA ARG A 58 10.94 9.26 7.79
C ARG A 58 10.68 7.87 8.37
N LEU A 59 9.65 7.19 7.92
CA LEU A 59 9.40 5.79 8.31
C LEU A 59 9.35 4.94 7.05
N SER A 60 10.02 3.79 7.07
CA SER A 60 9.96 2.85 5.95
C SER A 60 8.57 2.21 5.85
N GLY A 61 8.30 1.57 4.72
CA GLY A 61 7.08 0.80 4.57
C GLY A 61 6.97 -0.33 5.59
N TYR A 62 8.08 -0.95 5.96
CA TYR A 62 8.08 -1.98 7.00
C TYR A 62 7.60 -1.43 8.34
N ASP A 63 8.10 -0.24 8.73
CA ASP A 63 7.71 0.40 9.97
C ASP A 63 6.23 0.74 9.99
N VAL A 64 5.72 1.27 8.87
CA VAL A 64 4.31 1.60 8.74
C VAL A 64 3.45 0.34 8.87
N CYS A 65 3.82 -0.71 8.15
CA CYS A 65 3.09 -1.97 8.18
C CYS A 65 3.03 -2.56 9.59
N GLN A 66 4.18 -2.55 10.28
CA GLN A 66 4.24 -3.07 11.65
C GLN A 66 3.32 -2.29 12.57
N LYS A 67 3.34 -0.96 12.50
CA LYS A 67 2.50 -0.11 13.35
C LYS A 67 1.01 -0.30 13.04
N VAL A 68 0.66 -0.48 11.79
CA VAL A 68 -0.73 -0.78 11.41
C VAL A 68 -1.17 -2.11 12.03
N ARG A 69 -0.32 -3.11 11.95
CA ARG A 69 -0.66 -4.45 12.49
C ARG A 69 -0.68 -4.50 14.01
N GLU A 70 -0.03 -3.56 14.68
CA GLU A 70 -0.07 -3.47 16.15
C GLU A 70 -1.38 -2.89 16.67
N ASN A 71 -2.17 -2.24 15.80
CA ASN A 71 -3.42 -1.62 16.20
C ASN A 71 -4.60 -2.54 15.82
N PRO A 72 -5.31 -3.10 16.83
CA PRO A 72 -6.43 -4.01 16.55
C PRO A 72 -7.55 -3.39 15.72
N SER A 73 -7.72 -2.06 15.82
CA SER A 73 -8.74 -1.35 15.06
C SER A 73 -8.48 -1.37 13.56
N TRP A 74 -7.23 -1.64 13.17
CA TRP A 74 -6.80 -1.64 11.77
C TRP A 74 -6.52 -3.05 11.22
N ALA A 75 -6.94 -4.07 11.94
CA ALA A 75 -6.63 -5.46 11.58
C ALA A 75 -7.20 -5.86 10.22
N GLY A 76 -8.29 -5.25 9.81
CA GLY A 76 -8.93 -5.57 8.52
C GLY A 76 -8.35 -4.86 7.31
N ILE A 77 -7.40 -3.95 7.51
CA ILE A 77 -6.79 -3.21 6.39
C ILE A 77 -5.85 -4.15 5.63
N ARG A 78 -6.02 -4.22 4.31
CA ARG A 78 -5.12 -5.01 3.46
C ARG A 78 -3.90 -4.18 3.10
N ILE A 79 -2.73 -4.79 3.09
CA ILE A 79 -1.47 -4.11 2.77
C ILE A 79 -0.74 -4.85 1.67
N ILE A 80 -0.46 -4.15 0.57
CA ILE A 80 0.40 -4.63 -0.51
C ILE A 80 1.68 -3.80 -0.47
N MET A 81 2.81 -4.47 -0.20
CA MET A 81 4.11 -3.81 -0.21
C MET A 81 4.63 -3.70 -1.63
N LEU A 82 5.17 -2.53 -1.98
CA LEU A 82 5.77 -2.27 -3.28
C LEU A 82 7.27 -2.06 -3.09
N SER A 83 8.10 -2.77 -3.85
CA SER A 83 9.55 -2.64 -3.73
C SER A 83 10.23 -2.72 -5.08
N ALA A 84 11.33 -1.98 -5.24
CA ALA A 84 12.15 -2.03 -6.44
C ALA A 84 12.95 -3.32 -6.55
N LYS A 85 13.03 -4.10 -5.47
CA LYS A 85 13.84 -5.32 -5.44
C LYS A 85 13.03 -6.47 -4.85
N GLY A 86 12.79 -7.48 -5.66
CA GLY A 86 12.08 -8.68 -5.24
C GLY A 86 13.01 -9.74 -4.68
N ARG A 87 13.89 -9.36 -3.75
CA ARG A 87 14.78 -10.32 -3.11
C ARG A 87 14.03 -11.07 -2.02
N ASP A 88 14.34 -12.34 -1.85
CA ASP A 88 13.70 -13.18 -0.85
C ASP A 88 13.77 -12.58 0.56
N VAL A 89 14.90 -11.96 0.92
CA VAL A 89 15.08 -11.33 2.22
C VAL A 89 14.06 -10.19 2.42
N GLU A 90 13.88 -9.35 1.40
CA GLU A 90 12.92 -8.23 1.47
C GLU A 90 11.48 -8.71 1.51
N VAL A 91 11.16 -9.73 0.70
CA VAL A 91 9.83 -10.33 0.70
C VAL A 91 9.52 -10.94 2.07
N ASN A 92 10.45 -11.71 2.61
CA ASN A 92 10.26 -12.34 3.91
C ASN A 92 10.08 -11.30 5.02
N LYS A 93 10.86 -10.20 4.97
CA LYS A 93 10.74 -9.12 5.94
C LYS A 93 9.36 -8.46 5.87
N GLY A 94 8.87 -8.18 4.65
CA GLY A 94 7.54 -7.59 4.48
C GLY A 94 6.44 -8.48 5.00
N MET A 95 6.48 -9.76 4.67
CA MET A 95 5.46 -10.71 5.15
C MET A 95 5.55 -10.92 6.65
N ALA A 96 6.76 -10.89 7.22
CA ALA A 96 6.95 -11.06 8.66
C ALA A 96 6.34 -9.92 9.47
N VAL A 97 6.28 -8.70 8.92
CA VAL A 97 5.64 -7.57 9.61
C VAL A 97 4.14 -7.47 9.31
N GLY A 98 3.60 -8.41 8.55
CA GLY A 98 2.15 -8.54 8.39
C GLY A 98 1.57 -8.02 7.09
N ALA A 99 2.38 -7.84 6.04
CA ALA A 99 1.85 -7.51 4.71
C ALA A 99 1.04 -8.68 4.15
N ASP A 100 -0.01 -8.36 3.40
CA ASP A 100 -0.83 -9.39 2.75
C ASP A 100 -0.23 -9.83 1.43
N ALA A 101 0.53 -8.97 0.77
CA ALA A 101 1.21 -9.29 -0.47
C ALA A 101 2.42 -8.39 -0.67
N TYR A 102 3.28 -8.79 -1.58
CA TYR A 102 4.51 -8.08 -1.91
C TYR A 102 4.63 -8.05 -3.43
N VAL A 103 4.77 -6.87 -4.00
CA VAL A 103 4.87 -6.68 -5.44
C VAL A 103 6.17 -5.98 -5.78
N THR A 104 6.91 -6.52 -6.74
CA THR A 104 8.18 -5.97 -7.17
C THR A 104 7.98 -4.92 -8.27
N LYS A 105 8.67 -3.78 -8.15
CA LYS A 105 8.73 -2.79 -9.21
C LYS A 105 9.85 -3.16 -10.19
N PRO A 106 9.68 -2.96 -11.48
CA PRO A 106 8.45 -2.52 -12.14
C PRO A 106 7.42 -3.64 -12.16
N PHE A 107 6.17 -3.28 -12.02
CA PHE A 107 5.07 -4.23 -12.05
C PHE A 107 4.17 -3.96 -13.25
N ALA A 108 3.42 -4.98 -13.68
CA ALA A 108 2.38 -4.79 -14.68
C ALA A 108 1.17 -4.18 -13.97
N THR A 109 0.72 -3.00 -14.42
CA THR A 109 -0.39 -2.30 -13.78
C THR A 109 -1.66 -3.14 -13.78
N LYS A 110 -1.89 -3.90 -14.87
CA LYS A 110 -3.04 -4.78 -14.98
C LYS A 110 -3.05 -5.84 -13.86
N ASP A 111 -1.89 -6.41 -13.59
CA ASP A 111 -1.77 -7.44 -12.54
C ASP A 111 -1.98 -6.84 -11.15
N LEU A 112 -1.46 -5.65 -10.91
CA LEU A 112 -1.64 -4.98 -9.63
C LEU A 112 -3.11 -4.63 -9.40
N ILE A 113 -3.79 -4.10 -10.41
CA ILE A 113 -5.21 -3.78 -10.32
C ILE A 113 -6.03 -5.04 -10.01
N ALA A 114 -5.72 -6.16 -10.66
CA ALA A 114 -6.41 -7.43 -10.41
C ALA A 114 -6.18 -7.91 -8.97
N GLN A 115 -4.97 -7.75 -8.46
CA GLN A 115 -4.63 -8.14 -7.09
C GLN A 115 -5.36 -7.28 -6.07
N VAL A 116 -5.43 -5.98 -6.30
CA VAL A 116 -6.18 -5.06 -5.44
C VAL A 116 -7.65 -5.48 -5.38
N ALA A 117 -8.26 -5.71 -6.53
CA ALA A 117 -9.66 -6.13 -6.58
C ALA A 117 -9.89 -7.44 -5.82
N GLN A 118 -9.00 -8.40 -6.00
CA GLN A 118 -9.09 -9.68 -5.33
C GLN A 118 -9.04 -9.52 -3.81
N MET A 119 -8.12 -8.69 -3.31
CA MET A 119 -7.97 -8.45 -1.88
C MET A 119 -9.16 -7.72 -1.28
N LEU A 120 -9.83 -6.89 -2.06
CA LEU A 120 -11.02 -6.17 -1.62
C LEU A 120 -12.31 -6.98 -1.78
N GLY A 121 -12.21 -8.21 -2.27
CA GLY A 121 -13.37 -9.09 -2.44
C GLY A 121 -14.23 -8.74 -3.64
N GLU A 122 -13.63 -8.15 -4.63
CA GLU A 122 -14.35 -7.72 -5.84
C GLU A 122 -14.10 -8.61 -7.04
#